data_feba88c3df8b7fd492d7e47488d9f97f
#
_entry.id   feba88c3df8b7fd492d7e47488d9f97f
#
_cell.length_a   1.000
_cell.length_b   1.000
_cell.length_c   1.000
_cell.angle_alpha   90.00
_cell.angle_beta   90.00
_cell.angle_gamma   90.00
#
_symmetry.space_group_name_H-M   'P 1'
#
loop_
_entity.id
_entity.type
_entity.pdbx_description
1 polymer ?
#
loop_
_entity_poly.entity_id
_entity_poly.type
_entity_poly.pdbx_seq_one_letter_code
_entity_poly.pdbx_strand_id
1 'polypeptide(L)'
;MSTTIGWTNETWNPVTGCSKVSPGCANCYAERLALTRLAGRPGYPGLPWTPENAAVNVVLHTDRLDLPLRWRKPRRVFVNSMSDLFHERVPRWFVREVWVRMAMCQEHTFQILTKRPERMVQVVPTVQDLGLVKRVGLFSSDFWPLPNVWLGTSIENDRFVGRADALRDTPAAVRFISAEPLLGPLPSLDLTGIDWLIIGGESGPGHRPMDPVWVRELVERALSQCDGCVAGWDLFVFDGAVGHDEETPCTRRTAVFVKQSSGSKPGRQGNLPGDLWARKEYPK
;
A
#
# COMPACT_ATOMS: atom_id res chain seq x y z
N MET A 1 7.08 -8.77 14.94
CA MET A 1 6.86 -10.18 14.51
C MET A 1 7.10 -10.25 13.02
N SER A 2 7.89 -11.21 12.54
CA SER A 2 8.08 -11.38 11.10
C SER A 2 6.73 -11.65 10.42
N THR A 3 6.49 -11.01 9.29
CA THR A 3 5.27 -11.16 8.49
C THR A 3 5.48 -12.10 7.32
N THR A 4 4.42 -12.73 6.83
CA THR A 4 4.41 -13.52 5.59
C THR A 4 3.98 -12.69 4.38
N ILE A 5 3.78 -11.39 4.53
CA ILE A 5 3.44 -10.48 3.43
C ILE A 5 4.68 -10.28 2.57
N GLY A 6 4.63 -10.69 1.29
CA GLY A 6 5.82 -10.84 0.44
C GLY A 6 6.59 -9.54 0.13
N TRP A 7 5.96 -8.37 0.25
CA TRP A 7 6.56 -7.09 -0.10
C TRP A 7 7.02 -6.25 1.12
N THR A 8 6.87 -6.78 2.34
CA THR A 8 7.31 -6.15 3.59
C THR A 8 7.94 -7.18 4.52
N ASN A 9 8.67 -6.78 5.54
CA ASN A 9 9.31 -7.70 6.48
C ASN A 9 8.87 -7.50 7.95
N GLU A 10 8.11 -6.45 8.21
CA GLU A 10 7.53 -6.19 9.54
C GLU A 10 6.14 -5.58 9.42
N THR A 11 5.33 -5.66 10.48
CA THR A 11 4.05 -4.95 10.58
C THR A 11 3.99 -4.12 11.85
N TRP A 12 3.40 -2.94 11.74
CA TRP A 12 3.13 -2.03 12.86
C TRP A 12 1.66 -1.63 12.85
N ASN A 13 0.95 -1.96 13.92
CA ASN A 13 -0.50 -1.74 14.03
C ASN A 13 -0.81 -0.80 15.22
N PRO A 14 -0.58 0.52 15.10
CA PRO A 14 -1.01 1.51 16.09
C PRO A 14 -2.53 1.66 16.13
N VAL A 15 -3.24 1.24 15.09
CA VAL A 15 -4.70 1.10 15.07
C VAL A 15 -5.06 -0.34 14.76
N THR A 16 -6.15 -0.84 15.30
CA THR A 16 -6.78 -2.12 14.93
C THR A 16 -8.25 -1.92 14.61
N GLY A 17 -8.81 -2.82 13.79
CA GLY A 17 -10.22 -2.75 13.37
C GLY A 17 -10.47 -1.77 12.24
N CYS A 18 -11.56 -2.00 11.51
CA CYS A 18 -11.95 -1.24 10.32
C CYS A 18 -13.46 -1.35 10.09
N SER A 19 -13.96 -0.74 9.01
CA SER A 19 -15.25 -1.02 8.37
C SER A 19 -15.08 -1.16 6.87
N LYS A 20 -15.98 -1.92 6.24
CA LYS A 20 -15.92 -2.22 4.79
C LYS A 20 -16.33 -1.00 3.96
N VAL A 21 -15.62 -0.76 2.85
CA VAL A 21 -15.89 0.37 1.93
C VAL A 21 -15.98 -0.05 0.46
N SER A 22 -15.58 -1.27 0.12
CA SER A 22 -15.56 -1.72 -1.27
C SER A 22 -15.63 -3.24 -1.38
N PRO A 23 -15.87 -3.80 -2.58
CA PRO A 23 -15.89 -5.25 -2.79
C PRO A 23 -14.61 -5.97 -2.35
N GLY A 24 -13.46 -5.30 -2.39
CA GLY A 24 -12.19 -5.85 -1.89
C GLY A 24 -12.15 -6.08 -0.38
N CYS A 25 -13.15 -5.59 0.36
CA CYS A 25 -13.28 -5.84 1.80
C CYS A 25 -14.15 -7.08 2.12
N ALA A 26 -14.79 -7.73 1.14
CA ALA A 26 -15.75 -8.82 1.39
C ALA A 26 -15.08 -10.01 2.12
N ASN A 27 -13.92 -10.46 1.64
CA ASN A 27 -13.16 -11.59 2.20
C ASN A 27 -11.88 -11.10 2.92
N CYS A 28 -11.99 -10.00 3.68
CA CYS A 28 -10.85 -9.38 4.35
C CYS A 28 -10.15 -10.36 5.32
N TYR A 29 -8.87 -10.62 5.09
CA TYR A 29 -8.08 -11.51 5.95
C TYR A 29 -7.96 -10.96 7.38
N ALA A 30 -7.87 -9.65 7.52
CA ALA A 30 -7.71 -8.99 8.81
C ALA A 30 -8.99 -9.08 9.65
N GLU A 31 -10.17 -8.86 9.04
CA GLU A 31 -11.46 -9.09 9.69
C GLU A 31 -11.60 -10.56 10.13
N ARG A 32 -11.28 -11.51 9.23
CA ARG A 32 -11.35 -12.94 9.56
C ARG A 32 -10.47 -13.29 10.77
N LEU A 33 -9.23 -12.76 10.82
CA LEU A 33 -8.36 -12.97 11.98
C LEU A 33 -8.92 -12.31 13.25
N ALA A 34 -9.50 -11.11 13.14
CA ALA A 34 -10.11 -10.39 14.24
C ALA A 34 -11.34 -11.14 14.82
N LEU A 35 -12.11 -11.80 13.95
CA LEU A 35 -13.31 -12.56 14.34
C LEU A 35 -13.00 -13.97 14.86
N THR A 36 -11.80 -14.49 14.64
CA THR A 36 -11.45 -15.87 14.97
C THR A 36 -10.26 -15.91 15.94
N ARG A 37 -9.04 -15.95 15.42
CA ARG A 37 -7.81 -16.17 16.21
C ARG A 37 -7.53 -15.05 17.23
N LEU A 38 -7.97 -13.84 16.95
CA LEU A 38 -7.71 -12.66 17.79
C LEU A 38 -8.94 -12.23 18.61
N ALA A 39 -10.10 -12.80 18.36
CA ALA A 39 -11.34 -12.43 19.05
C ALA A 39 -11.16 -12.46 20.58
N GLY A 40 -11.65 -11.41 21.25
CA GLY A 40 -11.55 -11.23 22.70
C GLY A 40 -10.17 -10.75 23.19
N ARG A 41 -9.17 -10.58 22.31
CA ARG A 41 -7.89 -9.98 22.70
C ARG A 41 -7.97 -8.44 22.69
N PRO A 42 -7.11 -7.73 23.42
CA PRO A 42 -7.08 -6.26 23.42
C PRO A 42 -7.02 -5.69 21.99
N GLY A 43 -8.00 -4.84 21.64
CA GLY A 43 -8.18 -4.26 20.32
C GLY A 43 -8.92 -5.14 19.29
N TYR A 44 -9.46 -6.29 19.72
CA TYR A 44 -10.21 -7.21 18.85
C TYR A 44 -11.48 -7.72 19.55
N PRO A 45 -12.56 -6.92 19.57
CA PRO A 45 -13.79 -7.25 20.30
C PRO A 45 -14.55 -8.46 19.74
N GLY A 46 -14.17 -8.97 18.55
CA GLY A 46 -14.82 -10.09 17.90
C GLY A 46 -16.13 -9.74 17.19
N LEU A 47 -16.33 -8.48 16.85
CA LEU A 47 -17.50 -8.02 16.10
C LEU A 47 -17.18 -7.87 14.61
N PRO A 48 -18.15 -8.15 13.69
CA PRO A 48 -17.98 -7.92 12.26
C PRO A 48 -17.60 -6.46 11.95
N TRP A 49 -16.78 -6.26 10.91
CA TRP A 49 -16.31 -4.94 10.50
C TRP A 49 -17.35 -4.22 9.65
N THR A 50 -18.44 -3.81 10.29
CA THR A 50 -19.51 -3.01 9.69
C THR A 50 -19.42 -1.55 10.16
N PRO A 51 -20.06 -0.60 9.47
CA PRO A 51 -20.13 0.79 9.93
C PRO A 51 -20.69 0.94 11.35
N GLU A 52 -21.70 0.16 11.71
CA GLU A 52 -22.37 0.18 13.02
C GLU A 52 -21.42 -0.22 14.15
N ASN A 53 -20.58 -1.23 13.88
CA ASN A 53 -19.61 -1.74 14.85
C ASN A 53 -18.30 -0.94 14.87
N ALA A 54 -18.09 -0.01 13.96
CA ALA A 54 -16.85 0.73 13.83
C ALA A 54 -16.45 1.48 15.11
N ALA A 55 -17.44 1.93 15.90
CA ALA A 55 -17.20 2.61 17.18
C ALA A 55 -16.46 1.73 18.20
N VAL A 56 -16.68 0.41 18.15
CA VAL A 56 -16.09 -0.58 19.05
C VAL A 56 -14.88 -1.23 18.43
N ASN A 57 -14.93 -1.52 17.11
CA ASN A 57 -13.87 -2.21 16.41
C ASN A 57 -12.61 -1.38 16.20
N VAL A 58 -12.75 -0.06 15.92
CA VAL A 58 -11.60 0.80 15.64
C VAL A 58 -10.99 1.29 16.94
N VAL A 59 -9.86 0.71 17.30
CA VAL A 59 -9.16 0.97 18.57
C VAL A 59 -7.80 1.60 18.29
N LEU A 60 -7.52 2.73 18.96
CA LEU A 60 -6.22 3.41 18.93
C LEU A 60 -5.32 2.86 20.04
N HIS A 61 -4.10 2.48 19.69
CA HIS A 61 -3.12 1.91 20.62
C HIS A 61 -1.95 2.88 20.82
N THR A 62 -2.08 3.77 21.80
CA THR A 62 -1.00 4.73 22.12
C THR A 62 0.26 4.03 22.65
N ASP A 63 0.10 2.89 23.33
CA ASP A 63 1.18 2.02 23.82
C ASP A 63 2.03 1.39 22.70
N ARG A 64 1.48 1.35 21.47
CA ARG A 64 2.19 0.80 20.29
C ARG A 64 2.88 1.86 19.43
N LEU A 65 2.66 3.15 19.70
CA LEU A 65 3.26 4.22 18.90
C LEU A 65 4.78 4.14 18.88
N ASP A 66 5.40 3.85 20.01
CA ASP A 66 6.86 3.84 20.15
C ASP A 66 7.54 2.51 19.80
N LEU A 67 6.80 1.54 19.25
CA LEU A 67 7.39 0.26 18.83
C LEU A 67 8.50 0.40 17.78
N PRO A 68 8.35 1.24 16.72
CA PRO A 68 9.41 1.43 15.73
C PRO A 68 10.73 1.95 16.31
N LEU A 69 10.69 2.79 17.33
CA LEU A 69 11.88 3.36 18.01
C LEU A 69 12.76 2.30 18.69
N ARG A 70 12.24 1.10 18.90
CA ARG A 70 12.94 -0.01 19.56
C ARG A 70 13.65 -0.94 18.58
N TRP A 71 13.42 -0.80 17.28
CA TRP A 71 14.01 -1.66 16.27
C TRP A 71 15.43 -1.18 15.92
N ARG A 72 16.39 -2.08 15.98
CA ARG A 72 17.80 -1.77 15.76
C ARG A 72 18.31 -1.94 14.33
N LYS A 73 17.54 -2.66 13.50
CA LYS A 73 17.92 -2.93 12.11
C LYS A 73 16.91 -2.31 11.16
N PRO A 74 17.33 -1.77 10.01
CA PRO A 74 16.43 -1.26 8.98
C PRO A 74 15.35 -2.28 8.60
N ARG A 75 14.11 -1.80 8.47
CA ARG A 75 12.93 -2.63 8.15
C ARG A 75 12.05 -1.94 7.12
N ARG A 76 11.42 -2.74 6.27
CA ARG A 76 10.23 -2.33 5.54
C ARG A 76 9.02 -2.70 6.38
N VAL A 77 8.23 -1.72 6.76
CA VAL A 77 7.17 -1.85 7.76
C VAL A 77 5.83 -1.56 7.11
N PHE A 78 4.95 -2.56 7.07
CA PHE A 78 3.55 -2.33 6.68
C PHE A 78 2.79 -1.76 7.88
N VAL A 79 2.37 -0.51 7.76
CA VAL A 79 1.60 0.19 8.79
C VAL A 79 0.13 -0.17 8.66
N ASN A 80 -0.48 -0.60 9.75
CA ASN A 80 -1.89 -0.94 9.84
C ASN A 80 -2.34 -2.11 8.94
N SER A 81 -1.61 -3.24 9.00
CA SER A 81 -2.04 -4.49 8.36
C SER A 81 -3.37 -5.05 8.91
N MET A 82 -3.80 -4.59 10.09
CA MET A 82 -5.02 -5.02 10.80
C MET A 82 -6.06 -3.89 10.93
N SER A 83 -5.99 -2.86 10.09
CA SER A 83 -6.89 -1.70 10.09
C SER A 83 -6.67 -0.85 8.85
N ASP A 84 -7.25 0.36 8.84
CA ASP A 84 -6.95 1.42 7.88
C ASP A 84 -6.63 2.69 8.69
N LEU A 85 -5.42 3.25 8.51
CA LEU A 85 -4.97 4.44 9.26
C LEU A 85 -5.85 5.67 8.97
N PHE A 86 -6.47 5.70 7.79
CA PHE A 86 -7.34 6.79 7.35
C PHE A 86 -8.83 6.48 7.56
N HIS A 87 -9.15 5.54 8.45
CA HIS A 87 -10.53 5.32 8.87
C HIS A 87 -11.09 6.58 9.53
N GLU A 88 -12.37 6.90 9.34
CA GLU A 88 -13.04 8.13 9.80
C GLU A 88 -12.96 8.30 11.32
N ARG A 89 -12.87 7.20 12.06
CA ARG A 89 -12.71 7.18 13.52
C ARG A 89 -11.29 7.37 14.03
N VAL A 90 -10.29 7.41 13.14
CA VAL A 90 -8.92 7.75 13.51
C VAL A 90 -8.77 9.27 13.45
N PRO A 91 -8.61 9.96 14.58
CA PRO A 91 -8.55 11.42 14.58
C PRO A 91 -7.21 11.93 14.02
N ARG A 92 -7.23 13.12 13.43
CA ARG A 92 -6.06 13.75 12.79
C ARG A 92 -4.84 13.80 13.72
N TRP A 93 -5.05 14.08 15.01
CA TRP A 93 -3.94 14.12 15.96
C TRP A 93 -3.22 12.77 16.09
N PHE A 94 -3.95 11.64 16.01
CA PHE A 94 -3.34 10.32 16.09
C PHE A 94 -2.54 9.98 14.82
N VAL A 95 -3.07 10.33 13.65
CA VAL A 95 -2.33 10.24 12.38
C VAL A 95 -1.03 11.02 12.48
N ARG A 96 -1.06 12.25 12.99
CA ARG A 96 0.15 13.06 13.23
C ARG A 96 1.14 12.36 14.15
N GLU A 97 0.70 11.76 15.25
CA GLU A 97 1.57 11.02 16.16
C GLU A 97 2.26 9.83 15.47
N VAL A 98 1.56 9.13 14.56
CA VAL A 98 2.16 8.07 13.73
C VAL A 98 3.25 8.67 12.82
N TRP A 99 2.98 9.81 12.15
CA TRP A 99 3.96 10.50 11.31
C TRP A 99 5.20 10.95 12.08
N VAL A 100 5.03 11.48 13.28
CA VAL A 100 6.15 11.88 14.15
C VAL A 100 7.08 10.68 14.42
N ARG A 101 6.55 9.50 14.74
CA ARG A 101 7.37 8.30 14.96
C ARG A 101 8.07 7.84 13.69
N MET A 102 7.42 7.92 12.55
CA MET A 102 8.06 7.59 11.26
C MET A 102 9.20 8.57 10.93
N ALA A 103 9.02 9.87 11.19
CA ALA A 103 10.06 10.88 11.01
C ALA A 103 11.27 10.66 11.96
N MET A 104 11.05 10.09 13.14
CA MET A 104 12.12 9.76 14.10
C MET A 104 12.88 8.47 13.75
N CYS A 105 12.36 7.65 12.83
CA CYS A 105 12.90 6.33 12.48
C CYS A 105 13.26 6.30 10.97
N GLN A 106 14.16 7.18 10.55
CA GLN A 106 14.51 7.35 9.13
C GLN A 106 15.21 6.13 8.50
N GLU A 107 15.78 5.26 9.31
CA GLU A 107 16.38 3.99 8.88
C GLU A 107 15.36 2.94 8.46
N HIS A 108 14.06 3.12 8.78
CA HIS A 108 12.98 2.22 8.40
C HIS A 108 12.19 2.81 7.24
N THR A 109 11.70 1.97 6.33
CA THR A 109 10.72 2.35 5.30
C THR A 109 9.33 1.99 5.78
N PHE A 110 8.41 2.95 5.83
CA PHE A 110 7.03 2.75 6.25
C PHE A 110 6.10 2.75 5.03
N GLN A 111 5.37 1.67 4.86
CA GLN A 111 4.45 1.44 3.75
C GLN A 111 3.01 1.52 4.29
N ILE A 112 2.26 2.54 3.91
CA ILE A 112 0.87 2.75 4.35
C ILE A 112 -0.05 2.50 3.17
N LEU A 113 -1.01 1.59 3.34
CA LEU A 113 -2.00 1.24 2.33
C LEU A 113 -3.41 1.53 2.83
N THR A 114 -4.21 2.19 2.01
CA THR A 114 -5.58 2.55 2.36
C THR A 114 -6.58 2.23 1.23
N LYS A 115 -7.85 2.09 1.59
CA LYS A 115 -9.00 2.14 0.68
C LYS A 115 -9.81 3.45 0.82
N ARG A 116 -9.23 4.44 1.54
CA ARG A 116 -9.82 5.76 1.83
C ARG A 116 -8.85 6.89 1.42
N PRO A 117 -8.40 6.93 0.15
CA PRO A 117 -7.38 7.91 -0.25
C PRO A 117 -7.92 9.35 -0.19
N GLU A 118 -9.23 9.57 -0.37
CA GLU A 118 -9.85 10.89 -0.27
C GLU A 118 -9.69 11.47 1.15
N ARG A 119 -9.80 10.60 2.17
CA ARG A 119 -9.52 11.02 3.55
C ARG A 119 -8.02 11.16 3.81
N MET A 120 -7.19 10.34 3.18
CA MET A 120 -5.73 10.46 3.28
C MET A 120 -5.27 11.87 2.87
N VAL A 121 -5.74 12.41 1.75
CA VAL A 121 -5.46 13.80 1.30
C VAL A 121 -5.77 14.81 2.41
N GLN A 122 -6.88 14.63 3.14
CA GLN A 122 -7.35 15.58 4.14
C GLN A 122 -6.57 15.54 5.47
N VAL A 123 -6.00 14.38 5.83
CA VAL A 123 -5.48 14.15 7.19
C VAL A 123 -3.98 13.88 7.26
N VAL A 124 -3.32 13.62 6.12
CA VAL A 124 -1.85 13.52 6.08
C VAL A 124 -1.27 14.83 6.61
N PRO A 125 -0.37 14.80 7.61
CA PRO A 125 0.22 15.99 8.18
C PRO A 125 0.95 16.82 7.13
N THR A 126 0.96 18.11 7.32
CA THR A 126 1.80 19.04 6.55
C THR A 126 3.13 19.28 7.29
N VAL A 127 4.06 19.98 6.63
CA VAL A 127 5.31 20.42 7.27
C VAL A 127 5.03 21.23 8.54
N GLN A 128 3.98 22.07 8.52
CA GLN A 128 3.57 22.88 9.68
C GLN A 128 3.04 22.01 10.83
N ASP A 129 2.28 20.98 10.52
CA ASP A 129 1.76 20.03 11.52
C ASP A 129 2.90 19.29 12.26
N LEU A 130 4.04 19.08 11.60
CA LEU A 130 5.23 18.42 12.15
C LEU A 130 6.24 19.41 12.79
N GLY A 131 5.87 20.66 12.96
CA GLY A 131 6.73 21.72 13.48
C GLY A 131 7.39 21.44 14.86
N LEU A 132 6.83 20.54 15.66
CA LEU A 132 7.45 20.05 16.90
C LEU A 132 8.72 19.21 16.61
N VAL A 133 8.74 18.45 15.53
CA VAL A 133 9.89 17.62 15.12
C VAL A 133 11.04 18.52 14.64
N LYS A 134 10.69 19.68 14.03
CA LYS A 134 11.64 20.72 13.64
C LYS A 134 12.33 21.36 14.87
N ARG A 135 11.59 21.57 15.98
CA ARG A 135 12.13 22.17 17.21
C ARG A 135 13.19 21.32 17.92
N VAL A 136 13.15 20.01 17.74
CA VAL A 136 14.13 19.08 18.33
C VAL A 136 15.25 18.69 17.37
N GLY A 137 15.38 19.40 16.21
CA GLY A 137 16.47 19.19 15.26
C GLY A 137 16.43 17.88 14.47
N LEU A 138 15.35 17.13 14.59
CA LEU A 138 15.18 15.81 13.95
C LEU A 138 14.64 15.91 12.52
N PHE A 139 14.28 17.13 12.04
CA PHE A 139 13.64 17.31 10.76
C PHE A 139 13.90 18.69 10.15
N SER A 140 14.42 18.73 8.92
CA SER A 140 14.43 19.92 8.08
C SER A 140 13.18 19.91 7.16
N SER A 141 12.63 21.08 6.86
CA SER A 141 11.55 21.24 5.86
C SER A 141 11.90 20.68 4.49
N ASP A 142 13.20 20.54 4.19
CA ASP A 142 13.73 20.04 2.92
C ASP A 142 13.50 18.54 2.73
N PHE A 143 13.11 17.82 3.80
CA PHE A 143 12.77 16.39 3.78
C PHE A 143 11.26 16.12 3.71
N TRP A 144 10.47 17.09 3.29
CA TRP A 144 9.05 16.85 3.04
C TRP A 144 8.76 16.65 1.55
N PRO A 145 7.95 15.63 1.15
CA PRO A 145 7.38 14.56 1.98
C PRO A 145 8.44 13.64 2.58
N LEU A 146 8.16 12.98 3.72
CA LEU A 146 9.11 12.09 4.38
C LEU A 146 9.63 11.02 3.42
N PRO A 147 10.96 10.94 3.15
CA PRO A 147 11.51 10.03 2.14
C PRO A 147 11.32 8.55 2.49
N ASN A 148 11.16 8.25 3.77
CA ASN A 148 10.98 6.91 4.30
C ASN A 148 9.50 6.50 4.46
N VAL A 149 8.54 7.35 4.01
CA VAL A 149 7.09 7.05 4.07
C VAL A 149 6.54 6.91 2.66
N TRP A 150 6.08 5.71 2.36
CA TRP A 150 5.45 5.34 1.10
C TRP A 150 3.94 5.26 1.29
N LEU A 151 3.19 5.95 0.44
CA LEU A 151 1.73 5.97 0.50
C LEU A 151 1.13 5.20 -0.67
N GLY A 152 0.10 4.41 -0.39
CA GLY A 152 -0.57 3.63 -1.41
C GLY A 152 -2.07 3.51 -1.21
N THR A 153 -2.75 3.17 -2.29
CA THR A 153 -4.16 2.84 -2.28
C THR A 153 -4.44 1.50 -2.93
N SER A 154 -5.50 0.82 -2.45
CA SER A 154 -5.96 -0.42 -3.08
C SER A 154 -6.97 -0.10 -4.18
N ILE A 155 -6.82 -0.74 -5.35
CA ILE A 155 -7.74 -0.65 -6.48
C ILE A 155 -8.05 -2.08 -6.93
N GLU A 156 -9.27 -2.53 -6.72
CA GLU A 156 -9.66 -3.92 -6.96
C GLU A 156 -10.34 -4.17 -8.32
N ASN A 157 -10.92 -3.16 -8.92
CA ASN A 157 -11.49 -3.17 -10.28
C ASN A 157 -11.64 -1.73 -10.79
N ASP A 158 -12.03 -1.56 -12.05
CA ASP A 158 -12.05 -0.28 -12.77
C ASP A 158 -12.96 0.79 -12.14
N ARG A 159 -13.96 0.40 -11.33
CA ARG A 159 -14.83 1.36 -10.62
C ARG A 159 -14.09 2.19 -9.56
N PHE A 160 -12.91 1.75 -9.14
CA PHE A 160 -12.13 2.39 -8.09
C PHE A 160 -10.81 3.02 -8.57
N VAL A 161 -10.61 3.15 -9.90
CA VAL A 161 -9.40 3.75 -10.46
C VAL A 161 -9.21 5.22 -10.05
N GLY A 162 -10.30 5.96 -9.82
CA GLY A 162 -10.24 7.34 -9.31
C GLY A 162 -9.55 7.49 -7.95
N ARG A 163 -9.33 6.40 -7.20
CA ARG A 163 -8.49 6.42 -6.01
C ARG A 163 -7.02 6.77 -6.31
N ALA A 164 -6.56 6.53 -7.53
CA ALA A 164 -5.22 6.92 -7.96
C ALA A 164 -5.07 8.45 -8.02
N ASP A 165 -6.12 9.18 -8.37
CA ASP A 165 -6.09 10.64 -8.43
C ASP A 165 -5.91 11.23 -7.02
N ALA A 166 -6.71 10.78 -6.05
CA ALA A 166 -6.54 11.18 -4.66
C ALA A 166 -5.15 10.79 -4.09
N LEU A 167 -4.57 9.68 -4.52
CA LEU A 167 -3.20 9.32 -4.16
C LEU A 167 -2.19 10.31 -4.75
N ARG A 168 -2.36 10.74 -6.01
CA ARG A 168 -1.49 11.75 -6.65
C ARG A 168 -1.57 13.10 -5.93
N ASP A 169 -2.74 13.48 -5.46
CA ASP A 169 -2.96 14.72 -4.71
C ASP A 169 -2.33 14.70 -3.31
N THR A 170 -1.89 13.52 -2.84
CA THR A 170 -1.27 13.38 -1.52
C THR A 170 0.25 13.54 -1.62
N PRO A 171 0.90 14.40 -0.81
CA PRO A 171 2.35 14.48 -0.75
C PRO A 171 2.95 13.15 -0.28
N ALA A 172 3.75 12.50 -1.14
CA ALA A 172 4.42 11.23 -0.85
C ALA A 172 5.76 11.15 -1.58
N ALA A 173 6.76 10.56 -0.93
CA ALA A 173 8.06 10.29 -1.56
C ALA A 173 7.96 9.13 -2.57
N VAL A 174 7.15 8.12 -2.25
CA VAL A 174 6.81 7.00 -3.12
C VAL A 174 5.30 6.80 -3.08
N ARG A 175 4.68 6.72 -4.26
CA ARG A 175 3.27 6.38 -4.43
C ARG A 175 3.12 4.97 -4.97
N PHE A 176 2.25 4.17 -4.34
CA PHE A 176 2.01 2.83 -4.85
C PHE A 176 0.53 2.46 -4.93
N ILE A 177 0.22 1.63 -5.91
CA ILE A 177 -1.10 1.02 -6.06
C ILE A 177 -1.00 -0.46 -5.71
N SER A 178 -1.93 -0.93 -4.87
CA SER A 178 -2.14 -2.35 -4.63
C SER A 178 -3.42 -2.79 -5.34
N ALA A 179 -3.26 -3.36 -6.54
CA ALA A 179 -4.32 -4.07 -7.25
C ALA A 179 -4.54 -5.43 -6.56
N GLU A 180 -4.98 -5.38 -5.30
CA GLU A 180 -5.17 -6.55 -4.45
C GLU A 180 -6.34 -6.33 -3.46
N PRO A 181 -7.33 -7.26 -3.48
CA PRO A 181 -7.50 -8.32 -4.47
C PRO A 181 -7.88 -7.78 -5.85
N LEU A 182 -7.22 -8.24 -6.91
CA LEU A 182 -7.61 -7.92 -8.28
C LEU A 182 -8.87 -8.72 -8.64
N LEU A 183 -9.99 -8.02 -8.80
CA LEU A 183 -11.32 -8.60 -8.99
C LEU A 183 -11.93 -8.33 -10.37
N GLY A 184 -11.20 -7.69 -11.24
CA GLY A 184 -11.56 -7.37 -12.61
C GLY A 184 -10.44 -6.64 -13.32
N PRO A 185 -10.55 -6.46 -14.64
CA PRO A 185 -9.57 -5.67 -15.40
C PRO A 185 -9.57 -4.22 -14.93
N LEU A 186 -8.49 -3.52 -15.21
CA LEU A 186 -8.28 -2.10 -14.87
C LEU A 186 -7.92 -1.29 -16.14
N PRO A 187 -8.76 -1.29 -17.19
CA PRO A 187 -8.41 -0.64 -18.46
C PRO A 187 -8.22 0.87 -18.32
N SER A 188 -8.93 1.51 -17.38
CA SER A 188 -8.89 2.96 -17.17
C SER A 188 -7.82 3.39 -16.16
N LEU A 189 -7.03 2.47 -15.61
CA LEU A 189 -6.00 2.82 -14.63
C LEU A 189 -4.83 3.55 -15.30
N ASP A 190 -4.64 4.81 -14.93
CA ASP A 190 -3.47 5.60 -15.25
C ASP A 190 -2.39 5.41 -14.17
N LEU A 191 -1.17 5.04 -14.57
CA LEU A 191 -0.03 4.84 -13.68
C LEU A 191 0.93 6.03 -13.66
N THR A 192 0.61 7.14 -14.33
CA THR A 192 1.41 8.38 -14.28
C THR A 192 1.60 8.84 -12.85
N GLY A 193 2.84 9.09 -12.43
CA GLY A 193 3.19 9.48 -11.06
C GLY A 193 3.02 8.38 -10.01
N ILE A 194 2.95 7.11 -10.44
CA ILE A 194 2.91 5.92 -9.58
C ILE A 194 4.24 5.18 -9.68
N ASP A 195 4.94 5.07 -8.57
CA ASP A 195 6.27 4.47 -8.52
C ASP A 195 6.23 2.95 -8.39
N TRP A 196 5.14 2.37 -7.84
CA TRP A 196 5.05 0.95 -7.58
C TRP A 196 3.64 0.38 -7.75
N LEU A 197 3.54 -0.75 -8.45
CA LEU A 197 2.31 -1.50 -8.65
C LEU A 197 2.46 -2.91 -8.04
N ILE A 198 1.67 -3.20 -7.02
CA ILE A 198 1.53 -4.52 -6.43
C ILE A 198 0.29 -5.17 -7.03
N ILE A 199 0.43 -6.38 -7.56
CA ILE A 199 -0.68 -7.14 -8.16
C ILE A 199 -0.88 -8.43 -7.40
N GLY A 200 -2.13 -8.74 -7.02
CA GLY A 200 -2.41 -9.99 -6.33
C GLY A 200 -3.88 -10.39 -6.34
N GLY A 201 -4.11 -11.69 -6.44
CA GLY A 201 -5.43 -12.30 -6.28
C GLY A 201 -5.87 -12.38 -4.83
N GLU A 202 -7.15 -12.58 -4.63
CA GLU A 202 -7.72 -12.80 -3.30
C GLU A 202 -7.25 -14.12 -2.69
N SER A 203 -6.95 -14.11 -1.40
CA SER A 203 -6.48 -15.29 -0.69
C SER A 203 -7.38 -15.68 0.47
N GLY A 204 -7.44 -16.97 0.74
CA GLY A 204 -8.20 -17.55 1.85
C GLY A 204 -9.47 -18.29 1.41
N PRO A 205 -10.23 -18.88 2.35
CA PRO A 205 -11.49 -19.56 2.07
C PRO A 205 -12.48 -18.61 1.35
N GLY A 206 -13.15 -19.12 0.32
CA GLY A 206 -14.10 -18.33 -0.46
C GLY A 206 -13.47 -17.26 -1.38
N HIS A 207 -12.17 -17.34 -1.66
CA HIS A 207 -11.48 -16.44 -2.57
C HIS A 207 -12.12 -16.41 -3.97
N ARG A 208 -12.24 -15.23 -4.54
CA ARG A 208 -12.72 -15.02 -5.91
C ARG A 208 -11.55 -15.23 -6.89
N PRO A 209 -11.80 -15.79 -8.08
CA PRO A 209 -10.77 -16.03 -9.07
C PRO A 209 -10.23 -14.69 -9.62
N MET A 210 -8.95 -14.69 -9.97
CA MET A 210 -8.27 -13.64 -10.71
C MET A 210 -7.84 -14.20 -12.07
N ASP A 211 -8.16 -13.49 -13.15
CA ASP A 211 -7.71 -13.87 -14.48
C ASP A 211 -6.25 -13.43 -14.70
N PRO A 212 -5.35 -14.35 -15.11
CA PRO A 212 -3.97 -13.99 -15.47
C PRO A 212 -3.86 -12.95 -16.60
N VAL A 213 -4.86 -12.85 -17.46
CA VAL A 213 -4.91 -11.82 -18.52
C VAL A 213 -4.90 -10.41 -17.91
N TRP A 214 -5.68 -10.17 -16.86
CA TRP A 214 -5.69 -8.87 -16.17
C TRP A 214 -4.32 -8.50 -15.58
N VAL A 215 -3.61 -9.52 -15.08
CA VAL A 215 -2.24 -9.32 -14.55
C VAL A 215 -1.29 -8.94 -15.67
N ARG A 216 -1.36 -9.63 -16.83
CA ARG A 216 -0.53 -9.34 -18.01
C ARG A 216 -0.76 -7.92 -18.51
N GLU A 217 -2.00 -7.52 -18.71
CA GLU A 217 -2.36 -6.18 -19.16
C GLU A 217 -1.79 -5.08 -18.24
N LEU A 218 -1.86 -5.28 -16.92
CA LEU A 218 -1.31 -4.35 -15.95
C LEU A 218 0.22 -4.30 -15.97
N VAL A 219 0.87 -5.44 -16.13
CA VAL A 219 2.34 -5.52 -16.26
C VAL A 219 2.80 -4.81 -17.52
N GLU A 220 2.18 -5.10 -18.67
CA GLU A 220 2.50 -4.47 -19.96
C GLU A 220 2.31 -2.95 -19.89
N ARG A 221 1.21 -2.48 -19.29
CA ARG A 221 0.96 -1.04 -19.08
C ARG A 221 2.04 -0.40 -18.21
N ALA A 222 2.41 -1.01 -17.09
CA ALA A 222 3.45 -0.48 -16.22
C ALA A 222 4.83 -0.41 -16.90
N LEU A 223 5.08 -1.32 -17.84
CA LEU A 223 6.32 -1.33 -18.64
C LEU A 223 6.30 -0.30 -19.78
N SER A 224 5.12 -0.02 -20.36
CA SER A 224 4.97 0.93 -21.46
C SER A 224 4.86 2.39 -21.02
N GLN A 225 4.40 2.64 -19.78
CA GLN A 225 4.33 3.98 -19.22
C GLN A 225 5.68 4.38 -18.61
N CYS A 226 6.28 5.41 -19.19
CA CYS A 226 7.50 6.02 -18.69
C CYS A 226 7.24 7.52 -18.45
N ASP A 227 7.34 7.96 -17.19
CA ASP A 227 7.22 9.37 -16.83
C ASP A 227 8.42 10.13 -17.42
N GLY A 228 8.17 10.99 -18.39
CA GLY A 228 9.18 11.81 -19.06
C GLY A 228 9.56 11.36 -20.48
N CYS A 229 8.97 10.29 -20.99
CA CYS A 229 9.08 9.93 -22.39
C CYS A 229 8.04 10.72 -23.18
N VAL A 230 8.47 11.67 -23.98
CA VAL A 230 7.56 12.46 -24.85
C VAL A 230 6.96 11.52 -25.89
N ALA A 231 5.64 11.51 -25.99
CA ALA A 231 4.95 10.78 -27.04
C ALA A 231 5.50 11.18 -28.41
N GLY A 232 6.14 10.25 -29.11
CA GLY A 232 6.67 10.51 -30.46
C GLY A 232 7.91 9.74 -30.89
N TRP A 233 8.46 8.87 -30.02
CA TRP A 233 9.58 8.01 -30.37
C TRP A 233 9.12 6.56 -30.44
N ASP A 234 9.50 5.87 -31.53
CA ASP A 234 9.16 4.47 -31.75
C ASP A 234 9.70 3.59 -30.62
N LEU A 235 8.80 2.83 -29.99
CA LEU A 235 9.13 1.89 -28.93
C LEU A 235 9.89 0.71 -29.52
N PHE A 236 11.18 0.60 -29.27
CA PHE A 236 11.92 -0.63 -29.52
C PHE A 236 11.96 -1.48 -28.25
N VAL A 237 11.34 -2.66 -28.29
CA VAL A 237 11.40 -3.66 -27.22
C VAL A 237 12.49 -4.65 -27.56
N PHE A 238 13.62 -4.57 -26.87
CA PHE A 238 14.65 -5.62 -26.88
C PHE A 238 14.81 -6.19 -25.46
N ASP A 239 14.68 -7.51 -25.32
CA ASP A 239 14.94 -8.30 -24.09
C ASP A 239 14.34 -7.78 -22.79
N GLY A 240 13.10 -7.24 -22.83
CA GLY A 240 12.37 -6.85 -21.64
C GLY A 240 12.81 -5.52 -21.02
N ALA A 241 13.66 -4.75 -21.66
CA ALA A 241 13.99 -3.37 -21.32
C ALA A 241 13.37 -2.42 -22.33
N VAL A 242 12.65 -1.39 -21.86
CA VAL A 242 12.18 -0.27 -22.67
C VAL A 242 13.30 0.79 -22.60
N GLY A 243 14.04 0.96 -23.68
CA GLY A 243 15.10 1.97 -23.82
C GLY A 243 14.69 3.06 -24.81
N HIS A 244 15.19 4.28 -24.61
CA HIS A 244 15.01 5.41 -25.53
C HIS A 244 16.21 5.60 -26.49
N ASP A 245 17.32 5.05 -26.14
CA ASP A 245 18.53 4.85 -26.90
C ASP A 245 19.31 3.71 -26.29
N GLU A 246 20.28 3.16 -26.98
CA GLU A 246 21.06 1.98 -26.55
C GLU A 246 21.85 2.22 -25.23
N GLU A 247 21.90 3.46 -24.70
CA GLU A 247 22.79 3.83 -23.59
C GLU A 247 22.05 4.21 -22.29
N THR A 248 20.72 4.51 -22.29
CA THR A 248 20.05 4.97 -21.08
C THR A 248 18.73 4.26 -20.82
N PRO A 249 18.69 3.22 -19.97
CA PRO A 249 17.43 2.57 -19.60
C PRO A 249 16.53 3.57 -18.88
N CYS A 250 15.23 3.60 -19.24
CA CYS A 250 14.23 4.42 -18.58
C CYS A 250 14.17 4.11 -17.08
N THR A 251 14.62 5.05 -16.25
CA THR A 251 14.73 4.89 -14.79
C THR A 251 13.44 5.26 -14.04
N ARG A 252 12.41 5.77 -14.74
CA ARG A 252 11.16 6.29 -14.16
C ARG A 252 9.92 5.45 -14.46
N ARG A 253 10.07 4.18 -14.78
CA ARG A 253 8.93 3.28 -14.95
C ARG A 253 8.35 2.85 -13.61
N THR A 254 7.05 2.55 -13.59
CA THR A 254 6.41 1.93 -12.43
C THR A 254 7.01 0.54 -12.17
N ALA A 255 7.61 0.33 -11.01
CA ALA A 255 8.10 -0.99 -10.59
C ALA A 255 6.92 -1.94 -10.36
N VAL A 256 7.05 -3.22 -10.72
CA VAL A 256 5.95 -4.20 -10.62
C VAL A 256 6.29 -5.35 -9.68
N PHE A 257 5.38 -5.60 -8.74
CA PHE A 257 5.47 -6.74 -7.81
C PHE A 257 4.23 -7.63 -7.92
N VAL A 258 4.35 -8.77 -8.60
CA VAL A 258 3.26 -9.76 -8.66
C VAL A 258 3.32 -10.64 -7.42
N LYS A 259 2.37 -10.43 -6.48
CA LYS A 259 2.39 -11.03 -5.15
C LYS A 259 1.89 -12.47 -5.15
N GLN A 260 0.74 -12.74 -5.75
CA GLN A 260 0.07 -14.05 -5.70
C GLN A 260 -1.06 -14.17 -6.72
N SER A 261 -1.39 -15.42 -7.09
CA SER A 261 -2.68 -15.76 -7.70
C SER A 261 -3.78 -15.87 -6.63
N SER A 262 -5.04 -15.93 -7.05
CA SER A 262 -6.16 -16.31 -6.16
C SER A 262 -5.98 -17.74 -5.66
N GLY A 263 -6.24 -17.96 -4.37
CA GLY A 263 -6.09 -19.30 -3.81
C GLY A 263 -6.37 -19.37 -2.31
N SER A 264 -6.50 -20.60 -1.80
CA SER A 264 -6.77 -20.85 -0.38
C SER A 264 -5.64 -20.41 0.55
N LYS A 265 -4.42 -20.28 0.02
CA LYS A 265 -3.22 -19.86 0.77
C LYS A 265 -2.57 -18.65 0.08
N PRO A 266 -2.13 -17.63 0.85
CA PRO A 266 -1.43 -16.48 0.29
C PRO A 266 -0.02 -16.83 -0.23
N GLY A 267 0.51 -15.98 -1.12
CA GLY A 267 1.88 -16.08 -1.63
C GLY A 267 2.13 -17.27 -2.56
N ARG A 268 1.10 -17.74 -3.28
CA ARG A 268 1.23 -18.84 -4.23
C ARG A 268 1.13 -18.36 -5.67
N GLN A 269 1.91 -18.99 -6.56
CA GLN A 269 1.87 -18.74 -7.98
C GLN A 269 0.52 -19.12 -8.59
N GLY A 270 -0.06 -20.26 -8.19
CA GLY A 270 -1.31 -20.77 -8.76
C GLY A 270 -1.24 -20.91 -10.28
N ASN A 271 -2.20 -20.32 -10.98
CA ASN A 271 -2.30 -20.33 -12.44
C ASN A 271 -1.54 -19.16 -13.14
N LEU A 272 -0.75 -18.38 -12.40
CA LEU A 272 0.04 -17.30 -13.01
C LEU A 272 1.17 -17.88 -13.86
N PRO A 273 1.35 -17.40 -15.10
CA PRO A 273 2.53 -17.68 -15.92
C PRO A 273 3.84 -17.33 -15.21
N GLY A 274 4.91 -18.08 -15.50
CA GLY A 274 6.20 -17.94 -14.83
C GLY A 274 6.84 -16.57 -15.00
N ASP A 275 6.72 -15.98 -16.17
CA ASP A 275 7.21 -14.63 -16.51
C ASP A 275 6.55 -13.53 -15.67
N LEU A 276 5.25 -13.66 -15.43
CA LEU A 276 4.50 -12.74 -14.56
C LEU A 276 4.85 -12.98 -13.09
N TRP A 277 4.93 -14.26 -12.67
CA TRP A 277 5.24 -14.61 -11.29
C TRP A 277 6.64 -14.18 -10.85
N ALA A 278 7.61 -14.16 -11.76
CA ALA A 278 8.98 -13.77 -11.48
C ALA A 278 9.15 -12.28 -11.16
N ARG A 279 8.19 -11.42 -11.48
CA ARG A 279 8.29 -9.98 -11.23
C ARG A 279 8.16 -9.65 -9.75
N LYS A 280 9.25 -9.20 -9.14
CA LYS A 280 9.37 -8.86 -7.71
C LYS A 280 10.14 -7.54 -7.53
N GLU A 281 9.80 -6.55 -8.35
CA GLU A 281 10.48 -5.25 -8.38
C GLU A 281 10.03 -4.35 -7.21
N TYR A 282 10.93 -3.47 -6.78
CA TYR A 282 10.69 -2.43 -5.79
C TYR A 282 11.08 -1.07 -6.36
N PRO A 283 10.47 0.04 -5.90
CA PRO A 283 10.93 1.39 -6.22
C PRO A 283 12.40 1.58 -5.83
N LYS A 284 13.13 2.35 -6.64
CA LYS A 284 14.52 2.70 -6.38
C LYS A 284 14.63 3.96 -5.54
#